data_a91d8f89d7190f5a21391450a452fad5
#
_entry.id   a91d8f89d7190f5a21391450a452fad5
#
_cell.length_a   1.000
_cell.length_b   1.000
_cell.length_c   1.000
_cell.angle_alpha   90.00
_cell.angle_beta   90.00
_cell.angle_gamma   90.00
#
_symmetry.space_group_name_H-M   'P 1'
#
loop_
_entity.id
_entity.type
_entity.pdbx_description
1 polymer ?
#
loop_
_entity_poly.entity_id
_entity_poly.type
_entity_poly.pdbx_seq_one_letter_code
_entity_poly.pdbx_strand_id
1 'polypeptide(L)' 'MYGITTKNITNANGVKILKGEKVQCLFITPLGNNKYEGLFVTGIGVKFLSDFSNIDFNIKR' A
#
# COMPACT_ATOMS: atom_id res chain seq x y z
N MET A 1 -0.32 7.18 -10.35
CA MET A 1 -1.17 7.06 -9.14
C MET A 1 -0.26 6.89 -7.93
N TYR A 2 -0.58 7.52 -6.85
CA TYR A 2 0.19 7.41 -5.62
C TYR A 2 -0.75 7.37 -4.42
N GLY A 3 -0.24 6.91 -3.29
CA GLY A 3 -1.00 6.86 -2.04
C GLY A 3 -0.20 7.44 -0.89
N ILE A 4 -0.92 7.96 0.09
CA ILE A 4 -0.36 8.39 1.36
C ILE A 4 -0.91 7.47 2.43
N THR A 5 -0.04 6.83 3.19
CA THR A 5 -0.46 5.89 4.22
C THR A 5 -1.14 6.63 5.37
N THR A 6 -2.23 6.06 5.87
CA THR A 6 -3.01 6.63 6.98
C THR A 6 -2.59 6.05 8.33
N LYS A 7 -1.81 4.97 8.32
CA LYS A 7 -1.30 4.30 9.52
C LYS A 7 -0.05 3.51 9.15
N ASN A 8 0.68 3.05 10.16
CA ASN A 8 1.77 2.10 9.93
C ASN A 8 1.20 0.81 9.37
N ILE A 9 1.78 0.33 8.27
CA ILE A 9 1.35 -0.89 7.62
C ILE A 9 2.44 -1.93 7.77
N THR A 10 2.08 -3.12 8.24
CA THR A 10 2.97 -4.28 8.29
C THR A 10 2.17 -5.47 7.82
N ASN A 11 2.64 -6.15 6.78
CA ASN A 11 1.96 -7.34 6.31
C ASN A 11 2.63 -8.62 6.82
N ALA A 12 2.04 -9.78 6.48
CA ALA A 12 2.52 -11.07 6.93
C ALA A 12 3.94 -11.40 6.43
N ASN A 13 4.40 -10.76 5.37
CA ASN A 13 5.73 -10.96 4.80
C ASN A 13 6.79 -10.04 5.42
N GLY A 14 6.40 -9.26 6.44
CA GLY A 14 7.33 -8.34 7.10
C GLY A 14 7.55 -7.02 6.37
N VAL A 15 6.79 -6.75 5.32
CA VAL A 15 6.87 -5.46 4.62
C VAL A 15 6.28 -4.39 5.52
N LYS A 16 7.01 -3.28 5.69
CA LYS A 16 6.60 -2.16 6.54
C LYS A 16 6.59 -0.87 5.75
N ILE A 17 5.51 -0.10 5.90
CA ILE A 17 5.41 1.26 5.38
C ILE A 17 4.88 2.13 6.52
N LEU A 18 5.59 3.22 6.81
CA LEU A 18 5.25 4.07 7.93
C LEU A 18 4.10 5.01 7.59
N LYS A 19 3.34 5.40 8.62
CA LYS A 19 2.25 6.38 8.48
C LYS A 19 2.75 7.67 7.86
N GLY A 20 1.95 8.19 6.91
CA GLY A 20 2.25 9.45 6.24
C GLY A 20 3.27 9.34 5.12
N GLU A 21 3.75 8.14 4.82
CA GLU A 21 4.69 7.93 3.73
C GLU A 21 3.97 8.01 2.39
N LYS A 22 4.55 8.75 1.45
CA LYS A 22 4.05 8.81 0.08
C LYS A 22 4.65 7.65 -0.71
N VAL A 23 3.80 6.84 -1.30
CA VAL A 23 4.21 5.70 -2.12
C VAL A 23 3.63 5.84 -3.52
N GLN A 24 4.42 5.53 -4.53
CA GLN A 24 3.91 5.43 -5.88
C GLN A 24 3.29 4.06 -6.07
N CYS A 25 2.06 4.03 -6.56
CA CYS A 25 1.34 2.79 -6.80
C CYS A 25 1.49 2.40 -8.26
N LEU A 26 2.09 1.25 -8.53
CA LEU A 26 2.28 0.76 -9.88
C LEU A 26 1.05 0.01 -10.39
N PHE A 27 0.42 -0.79 -9.53
CA PHE A 27 -0.88 -1.37 -9.80
C PHE A 27 -1.55 -1.78 -8.50
N ILE A 28 -2.88 -1.90 -8.55
CA ILE A 28 -3.71 -2.40 -7.46
C ILE A 28 -4.69 -3.40 -8.04
N THR A 29 -4.82 -4.56 -7.41
CA THR A 29 -5.75 -5.61 -7.82
C THR A 29 -6.71 -5.89 -6.67
N PRO A 30 -8.05 -5.82 -6.91
CA PRO A 30 -9.02 -6.18 -5.88
C PRO A 30 -8.99 -7.67 -5.59
N LEU A 31 -9.08 -8.02 -4.31
CA LEU A 31 -9.16 -9.41 -3.85
C LEU A 31 -10.56 -9.78 -3.35
N GLY A 32 -11.50 -8.81 -3.31
CA GLY A 32 -12.80 -8.99 -2.69
C GLY A 32 -12.81 -8.60 -1.23
N ASN A 33 -13.99 -8.44 -0.64
CA ASN A 33 -14.17 -8.08 0.78
C ASN A 33 -13.39 -6.82 1.20
N ASN A 34 -13.30 -5.83 0.31
CA ASN A 34 -12.56 -4.58 0.53
C ASN A 34 -11.06 -4.81 0.74
N LYS A 35 -10.53 -5.91 0.24
CA LYS A 35 -9.11 -6.21 0.29
C LYS A 35 -8.49 -6.05 -1.09
N TYR A 36 -7.22 -5.69 -1.09
CA TYR A 36 -6.46 -5.43 -2.32
C TYR A 36 -5.05 -5.98 -2.20
N GLU A 37 -4.43 -6.20 -3.33
CA GLU A 37 -2.98 -6.37 -3.41
C GLU A 37 -2.43 -5.32 -4.38
N GLY A 38 -1.17 -4.95 -4.20
CA GLY A 38 -0.58 -3.93 -5.06
C GLY A 38 0.92 -3.88 -4.96
N LEU A 39 1.52 -3.25 -5.97
CA LEU A 39 2.95 -3.02 -6.03
C LEU A 39 3.22 -1.53 -5.85
N PHE A 40 4.07 -1.20 -4.90
CA PHE A 40 4.35 0.17 -4.49
C PHE A 40 5.83 0.47 -4.55
N VAL A 41 6.17 1.68 -4.95
CA VAL A 41 7.53 2.21 -4.88
C VAL A 41 7.60 3.17 -3.71
N THR A 42 8.49 2.88 -2.78
CA THR A 42 8.78 3.74 -1.63
C THR A 42 10.17 4.36 -1.78
N GLY A 43 10.56 5.19 -0.82
CA GLY A 43 11.90 5.77 -0.81
C GLY A 43 13.03 4.74 -0.69
N ILE A 44 12.72 3.51 -0.26
CA ILE A 44 13.71 2.45 -0.08
C ILE A 44 13.55 1.28 -1.06
N GLY A 45 12.65 1.40 -2.02
CA GLY A 45 12.52 0.41 -3.08
C GLY A 45 11.09 -0.01 -3.37
N VAL A 46 10.95 -1.10 -4.12
CA VAL A 46 9.65 -1.64 -4.52
C VAL A 46 9.16 -2.61 -3.45
N LYS A 47 7.91 -2.47 -3.06
CA LYS A 47 7.28 -3.32 -2.04
C LYS A 47 5.95 -3.85 -2.55
N PHE A 48 5.72 -5.13 -2.35
CA PHE A 48 4.44 -5.78 -2.66
C PHE A 48 3.65 -5.92 -1.36
N LEU A 49 2.42 -5.43 -1.37
CA LEU A 49 1.48 -5.59 -0.27
C LEU A 49 0.30 -6.43 -0.71
N SER A 50 -0.09 -7.38 0.14
CA SER A 50 -1.28 -8.19 -0.05
C SER A 50 -2.22 -7.99 1.13
N ASP A 51 -3.51 -8.15 0.89
CA ASP A 51 -4.56 -8.06 1.91
C ASP A 51 -4.64 -6.69 2.60
N PHE A 52 -4.21 -5.62 1.94
CA PHE A 52 -4.42 -4.30 2.51
C PHE A 52 -5.82 -3.79 2.17
N SER A 53 -6.30 -2.84 2.98
CA SER A 53 -7.60 -2.19 2.79
C SER A 53 -7.40 -0.81 2.19
N ASN A 54 -8.41 -0.32 1.47
CA ASN A 54 -8.38 1.05 0.94
C ASN A 54 -8.35 2.12 2.04
N ILE A 55 -8.65 1.77 3.29
CA ILE A 55 -8.52 2.70 4.41
C ILE A 55 -7.08 2.86 4.87
N ASP A 56 -6.18 1.98 4.45
CA ASP A 56 -4.75 2.06 4.81
C ASP A 56 -4.03 3.12 3.99
N PHE A 57 -4.58 3.51 2.86
CA PHE A 57 -4.00 4.51 1.96
C PHE A 57 -5.02 5.54 1.56
N ASN A 58 -4.56 6.77 1.43
CA ASN A 58 -5.31 7.83 0.76
C ASN A 58 -4.78 7.88 -0.68
N ILE A 59 -5.48 7.20 -1.59
CA ILE A 59 -5.03 7.06 -2.98
C ILE A 59 -5.35 8.33 -3.75
N LYS A 60 -4.35 8.85 -4.46
CA LYS A 60 -4.46 10.01 -5.33
C LYS A 60 -4.18 9.60 -6.78
N ARG A 61 -4.89 10.21 -7.69
CA ARG A 61 -4.72 9.97 -9.13
C ARG A 61 -4.16 11.17 -9.85
#